data_31da773ea32b123e73c9dcb96b78cfa5
#
_entry.id   31da773ea32b123e73c9dcb96b78cfa5
#
_cell.length_a   1.000
_cell.length_b   1.000
_cell.length_c   1.000
_cell.angle_alpha   90.00
_cell.angle_beta   90.00
_cell.angle_gamma   90.00
#
_symmetry.space_group_name_H-M   'P 1'
#
loop_
_entity.id
_entity.type
_entity.pdbx_description
1 polymer ?
#
loop_
_entity_poly.entity_id
_entity_poly.type
_entity_poly.pdbx_seq_one_letter_code
_entity_poly.pdbx_strand_id
1 'polypeptide(L)'
;MLQKLYKVIQREIRIMHNRPIYLVGSVGVMLAATLFFTTFLKEGLPEKLLIGVVDLDNSSTSRNFRQQLDATQMGKVVEFGSIPAARREMEAGRINGYVVVPEHFDREVQAFHCPKMQVQVNLMYPVIGGALAYKNMLFMVNLTNGAVQRQVLRAKGIPESEIMGRLQPVVLDAHYIGNASTNYSYYLVNMILMGILGMCITLVVSYSIGSELKYGTSKHLLECSGNEIWTAVVGKLTPYTILFSIIGICLQLLLFGPLHYPMAGSIGWMLLATLAFVLACEAVAVLIVSLLPTLRLGVCVSALYSVLGFSFAGFTLPISALPAGLQGLSMLFPLRFYYQIYTREVYFGTGFEGWWPYLVALLVFLLLPVLFSKRLHNAYLYQNYPRN
;
A
#
# COMPACT_ATOMS: atom_id res chain seq x y z
N MET A 1 -17.91 38.96 -5.84
CA MET A 1 -17.06 37.77 -5.61
C MET A 1 -17.59 36.53 -6.36
N LEU A 2 -18.81 36.07 -6.11
CA LEU A 2 -19.38 34.87 -6.73
C LEU A 2 -19.38 34.88 -8.26
N GLN A 3 -19.74 35.96 -8.92
CA GLN A 3 -19.72 36.05 -10.39
C GLN A 3 -18.31 35.93 -10.99
N LYS A 4 -17.29 36.49 -10.33
CA LYS A 4 -15.89 36.37 -10.74
C LYS A 4 -15.43 34.93 -10.61
N LEU A 5 -15.74 34.28 -9.47
CA LEU A 5 -15.44 32.88 -9.22
C LEU A 5 -16.07 31.97 -10.28
N TYR A 6 -17.36 32.20 -10.59
CA TYR A 6 -18.07 31.43 -11.61
C TYR A 6 -17.44 31.55 -13.01
N LYS A 7 -17.00 32.77 -13.41
CA LYS A 7 -16.29 32.98 -14.69
C LYS A 7 -15.00 32.17 -14.76
N VAL A 8 -14.22 32.14 -13.67
CA VAL A 8 -12.97 31.37 -13.60
C VAL A 8 -13.25 29.85 -13.72
N ILE A 9 -14.26 29.36 -12.98
CA ILE A 9 -14.68 27.95 -13.04
C ILE A 9 -15.11 27.55 -14.45
N GLN A 10 -15.96 28.33 -15.10
CA GLN A 10 -16.40 28.03 -16.48
C GLN A 10 -15.24 28.02 -17.47
N ARG A 11 -14.29 28.96 -17.33
CA ARG A 11 -13.08 28.98 -18.13
C ARG A 11 -12.27 27.70 -17.96
N GLU A 12 -12.08 27.26 -16.71
CA GLU A 12 -11.28 26.08 -16.41
C GLU A 12 -11.94 24.80 -16.90
N ILE A 13 -13.25 24.63 -16.72
CA ILE A 13 -14.00 23.48 -17.26
C ILE A 13 -13.83 23.40 -18.78
N ARG A 14 -13.88 24.54 -19.51
CA ARG A 14 -13.66 24.57 -20.95
C ARG A 14 -12.22 24.14 -21.31
N ILE A 15 -11.22 24.55 -20.53
CA ILE A 15 -9.83 24.14 -20.74
C ILE A 15 -9.67 22.65 -20.51
N MET A 16 -10.26 22.10 -19.46
CA MET A 16 -10.25 20.65 -19.15
C MET A 16 -10.90 19.84 -20.25
N HIS A 17 -12.04 20.31 -20.77
CA HIS A 17 -12.75 19.62 -21.86
C HIS A 17 -11.95 19.61 -23.16
N ASN A 18 -11.31 20.71 -23.51
CA ASN A 18 -10.59 20.86 -24.78
C ASN A 18 -9.18 20.21 -24.78
N ARG A 19 -8.67 19.81 -23.63
CA ARG A 19 -7.33 19.20 -23.51
C ARG A 19 -7.42 17.82 -22.88
N PRO A 20 -7.32 16.74 -23.68
CA PRO A 20 -7.51 15.36 -23.20
C PRO A 20 -6.50 14.95 -22.10
N ILE A 21 -5.37 15.63 -21.98
CA ILE A 21 -4.36 15.35 -20.97
C ILE A 21 -4.91 15.43 -19.55
N TYR A 22 -5.90 16.29 -19.29
CA TYR A 22 -6.52 16.39 -17.97
C TYR A 22 -7.39 15.17 -17.65
N LEU A 23 -8.17 14.68 -18.61
CA LEU A 23 -9.00 13.49 -18.44
C LEU A 23 -8.16 12.21 -18.39
N VAL A 24 -7.16 12.11 -19.28
CA VAL A 24 -6.25 10.95 -19.29
C VAL A 24 -5.43 10.91 -18.00
N GLY A 25 -4.85 12.03 -17.58
CA GLY A 25 -4.02 12.13 -16.37
C GLY A 25 -4.78 12.00 -15.05
N SER A 26 -6.10 12.11 -15.05
CA SER A 26 -6.94 11.92 -13.87
C SER A 26 -7.73 10.61 -13.97
N VAL A 27 -8.80 10.57 -14.77
CA VAL A 27 -9.70 9.43 -14.88
C VAL A 27 -9.02 8.23 -15.53
N GLY A 28 -8.27 8.44 -16.63
CA GLY A 28 -7.61 7.36 -17.37
C GLY A 28 -6.59 6.62 -16.53
N VAL A 29 -5.69 7.35 -15.88
CA VAL A 29 -4.65 6.75 -15.01
C VAL A 29 -5.29 6.04 -13.81
N MET A 30 -6.27 6.65 -13.16
CA MET A 30 -6.92 6.05 -12.00
C MET A 30 -7.73 4.79 -12.35
N LEU A 31 -8.42 4.80 -13.49
CA LEU A 31 -9.16 3.62 -13.97
C LEU A 31 -8.21 2.47 -14.30
N ALA A 32 -7.12 2.75 -15.03
CA ALA A 32 -6.11 1.77 -15.35
C ALA A 32 -5.42 1.21 -14.09
N ALA A 33 -5.04 2.08 -13.16
CA ALA A 33 -4.42 1.67 -11.89
C ALA A 33 -5.39 0.83 -11.04
N THR A 34 -6.65 1.25 -10.93
CA THR A 34 -7.66 0.51 -10.17
C THR A 34 -7.87 -0.89 -10.77
N LEU A 35 -8.08 -0.98 -12.07
CA LEU A 35 -8.22 -2.26 -12.76
C LEU A 35 -6.98 -3.15 -12.57
N PHE A 36 -5.80 -2.59 -12.75
CA PHE A 36 -4.55 -3.33 -12.61
C PHE A 36 -4.35 -3.87 -11.18
N PHE A 37 -4.41 -3.02 -10.16
CA PHE A 37 -4.11 -3.45 -8.79
C PHE A 37 -5.21 -4.33 -8.18
N THR A 38 -6.47 -4.12 -8.51
CA THR A 38 -7.56 -4.98 -8.03
C THR A 38 -7.55 -6.36 -8.70
N THR A 39 -7.08 -6.47 -9.94
CA THR A 39 -6.92 -7.78 -10.62
C THR A 39 -5.62 -8.46 -10.24
N PHE A 40 -4.50 -7.73 -10.23
CA PHE A 40 -3.18 -8.26 -9.93
C PHE A 40 -3.05 -8.79 -8.49
N LEU A 41 -3.66 -8.10 -7.52
CA LEU A 41 -3.62 -8.48 -6.11
C LEU A 41 -4.89 -9.22 -5.65
N LYS A 42 -5.72 -9.69 -6.57
CA LYS A 42 -7.02 -10.32 -6.27
C LYS A 42 -6.92 -11.46 -5.26
N GLU A 43 -5.92 -12.31 -5.41
CA GLU A 43 -5.75 -13.50 -4.57
C GLU A 43 -5.20 -13.19 -3.18
N GLY A 44 -4.59 -12.02 -3.01
CA GLY A 44 -4.18 -11.42 -1.72
C GLY A 44 -3.13 -12.18 -0.91
N LEU A 45 -2.96 -13.47 -1.14
CA LEU A 45 -1.93 -14.32 -0.56
C LEU A 45 -1.26 -15.12 -1.68
N PRO A 46 0.05 -15.35 -1.62
CA PRO A 46 0.68 -16.28 -2.53
C PRO A 46 0.20 -17.71 -2.19
N GLU A 47 -0.58 -18.29 -3.09
CA GLU A 47 -1.00 -19.68 -2.99
C GLU A 47 0.00 -20.60 -3.67
N LYS A 48 0.08 -21.87 -3.20
CA LYS A 48 0.90 -22.94 -3.80
C LYS A 48 2.38 -22.55 -3.99
N LEU A 49 2.99 -21.97 -2.95
CA LEU A 49 4.42 -21.71 -2.94
C LEU A 49 5.18 -23.02 -3.20
N LEU A 50 6.06 -23.06 -4.20
CA LEU A 50 6.89 -24.21 -4.48
C LEU A 50 7.93 -24.39 -3.37
N ILE A 51 7.81 -25.51 -2.64
CA ILE A 51 8.67 -25.89 -1.51
C ILE A 51 9.44 -27.16 -1.89
N GLY A 52 10.76 -27.07 -1.87
CA GLY A 52 11.61 -28.24 -2.06
C GLY A 52 11.60 -29.15 -0.83
N VAL A 53 11.57 -30.44 -1.02
CA VAL A 53 11.81 -31.41 0.04
C VAL A 53 12.97 -32.32 -0.38
N VAL A 54 13.97 -32.41 0.47
CA VAL A 54 15.09 -33.34 0.35
C VAL A 54 14.92 -34.39 1.46
N ASP A 55 14.47 -35.57 1.09
CA ASP A 55 14.24 -36.66 2.02
C ASP A 55 15.45 -37.62 1.99
N LEU A 56 16.26 -37.58 3.07
CA LEU A 56 17.44 -38.45 3.22
C LEU A 56 17.10 -39.73 3.96
N ASP A 57 15.91 -39.85 4.58
CA ASP A 57 15.49 -40.99 5.37
C ASP A 57 14.70 -42.01 4.55
N ASN A 58 13.87 -41.56 3.62
CA ASN A 58 13.00 -42.34 2.75
C ASN A 58 12.11 -43.36 3.49
N SER A 59 11.78 -43.11 4.76
CA SER A 59 10.93 -43.94 5.59
C SER A 59 9.43 -43.72 5.33
N SER A 60 8.58 -44.50 5.99
CA SER A 60 7.13 -44.29 6.01
C SER A 60 6.76 -42.97 6.68
N THR A 61 7.47 -42.62 7.73
CA THR A 61 7.25 -41.36 8.51
C THR A 61 7.64 -40.12 7.71
N SER A 62 8.79 -40.16 6.99
CA SER A 62 9.20 -39.04 6.12
C SER A 62 8.26 -38.85 4.93
N ARG A 63 7.78 -39.94 4.31
CA ARG A 63 6.76 -39.87 3.25
C ARG A 63 5.45 -39.31 3.73
N ASN A 64 5.00 -39.69 4.93
CA ASN A 64 3.79 -39.13 5.54
C ASN A 64 3.94 -37.64 5.82
N PHE A 65 5.08 -37.23 6.39
CA PHE A 65 5.41 -35.81 6.58
C PHE A 65 5.31 -35.01 5.28
N ARG A 66 5.90 -35.53 4.19
CA ARG A 66 5.88 -34.92 2.87
C ARG A 66 4.44 -34.81 2.31
N GLN A 67 3.63 -35.85 2.43
CA GLN A 67 2.23 -35.82 2.00
C GLN A 67 1.40 -34.81 2.77
N GLN A 68 1.60 -34.70 4.08
CA GLN A 68 0.92 -33.71 4.90
C GLN A 68 1.36 -32.29 4.56
N LEU A 69 2.63 -32.09 4.25
CA LEU A 69 3.15 -30.78 3.81
C LEU A 69 2.55 -30.38 2.46
N ASP A 70 2.42 -31.32 1.51
CA ASP A 70 1.81 -31.08 0.19
C ASP A 70 0.29 -30.85 0.27
N ALA A 71 -0.36 -31.47 1.27
CA ALA A 71 -1.80 -31.28 1.50
C ALA A 71 -2.15 -29.88 2.09
N THR A 72 -1.16 -29.08 2.46
CA THR A 72 -1.40 -27.73 2.96
C THR A 72 -1.77 -26.78 1.82
N GLN A 73 -2.70 -25.86 2.07
CA GLN A 73 -3.19 -24.92 1.04
C GLN A 73 -2.09 -24.01 0.47
N MET A 74 -1.04 -23.74 1.25
CA MET A 74 -0.03 -22.73 0.95
C MET A 74 1.19 -23.28 0.22
N GLY A 75 1.41 -24.60 0.25
CA GLY A 75 2.61 -25.23 -0.31
C GLY A 75 2.30 -26.23 -1.40
N LYS A 76 3.15 -26.29 -2.40
CA LYS A 76 3.25 -27.39 -3.36
C LYS A 76 4.64 -27.99 -3.26
N VAL A 77 4.71 -29.25 -2.87
CA VAL A 77 5.99 -29.94 -2.66
C VAL A 77 6.62 -30.35 -3.98
N VAL A 78 7.93 -30.12 -4.10
CA VAL A 78 8.79 -30.57 -5.18
C VAL A 78 9.93 -31.36 -4.56
N GLU A 79 10.11 -32.64 -4.98
CA GLU A 79 11.13 -33.49 -4.43
C GLU A 79 12.49 -33.29 -5.09
N PHE A 80 13.54 -33.35 -4.29
CA PHE A 80 14.91 -33.25 -4.75
C PHE A 80 15.76 -34.37 -4.16
N GLY A 81 16.57 -35.03 -4.99
CA GLY A 81 17.45 -36.13 -4.56
C GLY A 81 18.68 -35.66 -3.77
N SER A 82 18.96 -34.34 -3.69
CA SER A 82 20.10 -33.84 -2.96
C SER A 82 19.94 -32.36 -2.54
N ILE A 83 20.59 -31.99 -1.44
CA ILE A 83 20.62 -30.60 -0.95
C ILE A 83 21.18 -29.60 -1.99
N PRO A 84 22.31 -29.93 -2.70
CA PRO A 84 22.81 -29.03 -3.73
C PRO A 84 21.85 -28.81 -4.91
N ALA A 85 21.01 -29.79 -5.25
CA ALA A 85 20.00 -29.63 -6.28
C ALA A 85 18.89 -28.66 -5.84
N ALA A 86 18.33 -28.86 -4.64
CA ALA A 86 17.32 -28.00 -4.07
C ALA A 86 17.84 -26.54 -3.92
N ARG A 87 19.07 -26.40 -3.47
CA ARG A 87 19.70 -25.08 -3.32
C ARG A 87 19.84 -24.35 -4.65
N ARG A 88 20.30 -25.00 -5.71
CA ARG A 88 20.38 -24.40 -7.06
C ARG A 88 19.02 -23.93 -7.56
N GLU A 89 17.97 -24.69 -7.33
CA GLU A 89 16.61 -24.33 -7.72
C GLU A 89 16.09 -23.14 -6.92
N MET A 90 16.44 -23.05 -5.63
CA MET A 90 16.12 -21.90 -4.79
C MET A 90 16.91 -20.65 -5.21
N GLU A 91 18.21 -20.76 -5.49
CA GLU A 91 19.05 -19.66 -5.98
C GLU A 91 18.59 -19.15 -7.36
N ALA A 92 18.04 -20.05 -8.19
CA ALA A 92 17.42 -19.70 -9.47
C ALA A 92 15.99 -19.11 -9.34
N GLY A 93 15.45 -19.01 -8.11
CA GLY A 93 14.11 -18.47 -7.86
C GLY A 93 12.95 -19.38 -8.29
N ARG A 94 13.22 -20.64 -8.62
CA ARG A 94 12.18 -21.62 -9.04
C ARG A 94 11.45 -22.24 -7.87
N ILE A 95 12.05 -22.28 -6.67
CA ILE A 95 11.39 -22.62 -5.41
C ILE A 95 11.62 -21.52 -4.38
N ASN A 96 10.68 -21.38 -3.44
CA ASN A 96 10.74 -20.33 -2.41
C ASN A 96 11.57 -20.72 -1.18
N GLY A 97 11.80 -22.03 -1.01
CA GLY A 97 12.61 -22.59 0.05
C GLY A 97 12.60 -24.11 -0.01
N TYR A 98 13.36 -24.74 0.86
CA TYR A 98 13.35 -26.20 0.97
C TYR A 98 13.52 -26.68 2.41
N VAL A 99 13.01 -27.90 2.65
CA VAL A 99 13.11 -28.62 3.91
C VAL A 99 13.97 -29.86 3.69
N VAL A 100 14.88 -30.11 4.61
CA VAL A 100 15.69 -31.36 4.62
C VAL A 100 15.23 -32.22 5.77
N VAL A 101 14.78 -33.41 5.44
CA VAL A 101 14.50 -34.50 6.39
C VAL A 101 15.81 -35.27 6.59
N PRO A 102 16.36 -35.31 7.82
CA PRO A 102 17.67 -35.96 8.08
C PRO A 102 17.58 -37.47 7.96
N GLU A 103 18.75 -38.11 7.81
CA GLU A 103 18.88 -39.57 7.92
C GLU A 103 18.43 -40.04 9.31
N HIS A 104 17.87 -41.25 9.37
CA HIS A 104 17.34 -41.86 10.62
C HIS A 104 16.18 -41.09 11.27
N PHE A 105 15.46 -40.21 10.52
CA PHE A 105 14.35 -39.41 11.02
C PHE A 105 13.27 -40.27 11.69
N ASP A 106 12.82 -41.37 11.05
CA ASP A 106 11.80 -42.27 11.60
C ASP A 106 12.24 -42.87 12.94
N ARG A 107 13.49 -43.37 12.99
CA ARG A 107 14.04 -43.99 14.21
C ARG A 107 14.11 -43.01 15.37
N GLU A 108 14.58 -41.82 15.10
CA GLU A 108 14.69 -40.76 16.14
C GLU A 108 13.32 -40.29 16.64
N VAL A 109 12.35 -40.11 15.72
CA VAL A 109 10.97 -39.72 16.09
C VAL A 109 10.33 -40.80 16.95
N GLN A 110 10.48 -42.09 16.58
CA GLN A 110 9.94 -43.22 17.37
C GLN A 110 10.61 -43.36 18.74
N ALA A 111 11.90 -43.01 18.85
CA ALA A 111 12.65 -42.98 20.12
C ALA A 111 12.35 -41.76 20.97
N PHE A 112 11.47 -40.83 20.55
CA PHE A 112 11.23 -39.52 21.16
C PHE A 112 12.47 -38.63 21.27
N HIS A 113 13.46 -38.89 20.44
CA HIS A 113 14.52 -37.92 20.19
C HIS A 113 13.96 -36.82 19.28
N CYS A 114 14.52 -35.65 19.36
CA CYS A 114 14.07 -34.49 18.57
C CYS A 114 15.00 -34.31 17.35
N PRO A 115 14.76 -35.02 16.23
CA PRO A 115 15.61 -34.89 15.04
C PRO A 115 15.50 -33.42 14.52
N LYS A 116 16.65 -32.87 14.10
CA LYS A 116 16.71 -31.50 13.61
C LYS A 116 16.44 -31.47 12.11
N MET A 117 15.29 -31.03 11.70
CA MET A 117 15.01 -30.70 10.31
C MET A 117 15.60 -29.33 9.97
N GLN A 118 16.20 -29.21 8.80
CA GLN A 118 16.70 -27.93 8.30
C GLN A 118 15.69 -27.32 7.35
N VAL A 119 15.35 -26.04 7.60
CA VAL A 119 14.48 -25.25 6.73
C VAL A 119 15.28 -24.07 6.19
N GLN A 120 15.37 -23.96 4.88
CA GLN A 120 16.00 -22.83 4.20
C GLN A 120 14.98 -22.11 3.33
N VAL A 121 14.93 -20.78 3.43
CA VAL A 121 13.96 -19.94 2.74
C VAL A 121 14.67 -18.82 1.99
N ASN A 122 14.20 -18.56 0.78
CA ASN A 122 14.70 -17.45 -0.04
C ASN A 122 14.09 -16.12 0.45
N LEU A 123 14.91 -15.28 1.05
CA LEU A 123 14.52 -13.94 1.52
C LEU A 123 14.84 -12.82 0.51
N MET A 124 15.08 -13.16 -0.76
CA MET A 124 15.37 -12.17 -1.80
C MET A 124 14.24 -11.15 -1.99
N TYR A 125 13.00 -11.57 -1.70
CA TYR A 125 11.81 -10.72 -1.72
C TYR A 125 11.30 -10.48 -0.29
N PRO A 126 11.92 -9.56 0.49
CA PRO A 126 11.73 -9.50 1.93
C PRO A 126 10.33 -9.10 2.38
N VAL A 127 9.62 -8.28 1.59
CA VAL A 127 8.32 -7.73 2.00
C VAL A 127 7.15 -8.68 1.66
N ILE A 128 7.14 -9.27 0.47
CA ILE A 128 6.00 -10.06 -0.04
C ILE A 128 6.25 -11.56 0.11
N GLY A 129 7.39 -12.03 -0.34
CA GLY A 129 7.70 -13.47 -0.39
C GLY A 129 8.42 -13.96 0.86
N GLY A 130 9.40 -13.19 1.38
CA GLY A 130 10.31 -13.64 2.41
C GLY A 130 9.67 -13.84 3.79
N ALA A 131 9.03 -12.80 4.33
CA ALA A 131 8.45 -12.88 5.67
C ALA A 131 7.21 -13.77 5.71
N LEU A 132 6.34 -13.69 4.71
CA LEU A 132 5.16 -14.54 4.60
C LEU A 132 5.54 -15.99 4.28
N ALA A 133 6.46 -16.22 3.33
CA ALA A 133 6.92 -17.56 2.98
C ALA A 133 7.65 -18.23 4.16
N TYR A 134 8.52 -17.49 4.85
CA TYR A 134 9.24 -18.00 6.02
C TYR A 134 8.27 -18.37 7.15
N LYS A 135 7.39 -17.42 7.55
CA LYS A 135 6.41 -17.67 8.62
C LYS A 135 5.46 -18.81 8.29
N ASN A 136 4.95 -18.84 7.07
CA ASN A 136 4.03 -19.89 6.62
C ASN A 136 4.73 -21.25 6.51
N MET A 137 5.96 -21.29 6.00
CA MET A 137 6.73 -22.52 5.88
C MET A 137 7.08 -23.10 7.26
N LEU A 138 7.52 -22.28 8.21
CA LEU A 138 7.74 -22.72 9.59
C LEU A 138 6.46 -23.21 10.26
N PHE A 139 5.35 -22.52 10.03
CA PHE A 139 4.04 -22.94 10.54
C PHE A 139 3.62 -24.28 9.97
N MET A 140 3.76 -24.49 8.65
CA MET A 140 3.45 -25.77 7.99
C MET A 140 4.32 -26.92 8.50
N VAL A 141 5.64 -26.68 8.64
CA VAL A 141 6.57 -27.69 9.18
C VAL A 141 6.20 -28.05 10.62
N ASN A 142 5.90 -27.06 11.46
CA ASN A 142 5.47 -27.31 12.85
C ASN A 142 4.13 -28.05 12.93
N LEU A 143 3.16 -27.69 12.10
CA LEU A 143 1.85 -28.36 12.03
C LEU A 143 2.00 -29.84 11.64
N THR A 144 2.75 -30.12 10.57
CA THR A 144 2.98 -31.49 10.08
C THR A 144 3.79 -32.31 11.08
N ASN A 145 4.78 -31.70 11.73
CA ASN A 145 5.54 -32.35 12.80
C ASN A 145 4.64 -32.73 13.98
N GLY A 146 3.75 -31.85 14.41
CA GLY A 146 2.75 -32.15 15.46
C GLY A 146 1.83 -33.29 15.07
N ALA A 147 1.38 -33.37 13.82
CA ALA A 147 0.53 -34.43 13.32
C ALA A 147 1.27 -35.81 13.29
N VAL A 148 2.53 -35.82 12.86
CA VAL A 148 3.37 -37.02 12.89
C VAL A 148 3.59 -37.50 14.32
N GLN A 149 3.96 -36.62 15.24
CA GLN A 149 4.15 -36.98 16.65
C GLN A 149 2.87 -37.53 17.28
N ARG A 150 1.71 -36.94 16.99
CA ARG A 150 0.41 -37.44 17.44
C ARG A 150 0.16 -38.88 16.97
N GLN A 151 0.48 -39.17 15.72
CA GLN A 151 0.34 -40.53 15.18
C GLN A 151 1.24 -41.54 15.89
N VAL A 152 2.50 -41.15 16.17
CA VAL A 152 3.46 -42.00 16.91
C VAL A 152 2.98 -42.26 18.35
N LEU A 153 2.47 -41.24 19.05
CA LEU A 153 1.94 -41.40 20.41
C LEU A 153 0.71 -42.31 20.47
N ARG A 154 -0.19 -42.21 19.47
CA ARG A 154 -1.32 -43.15 19.32
C ARG A 154 -0.87 -44.57 19.09
N ALA A 155 0.11 -44.75 18.21
CA ALA A 155 0.67 -46.09 17.94
C ALA A 155 1.31 -46.73 19.18
N LYS A 156 1.78 -45.94 20.14
CA LYS A 156 2.29 -46.35 21.47
C LYS A 156 1.21 -46.55 22.52
N GLY A 157 -0.06 -46.48 22.14
CA GLY A 157 -1.19 -46.72 23.04
C GLY A 157 -1.49 -45.62 24.05
N ILE A 158 -1.00 -44.41 23.85
CA ILE A 158 -1.29 -43.24 24.71
C ILE A 158 -2.72 -42.79 24.44
N PRO A 159 -3.55 -42.61 25.48
CA PRO A 159 -4.92 -42.11 25.32
C PRO A 159 -4.95 -40.71 24.68
N GLU A 160 -5.92 -40.45 23.81
CA GLU A 160 -6.07 -39.18 23.09
C GLU A 160 -6.13 -37.96 24.03
N SER A 161 -6.74 -38.13 25.22
CA SER A 161 -6.83 -37.09 26.25
C SER A 161 -5.48 -36.60 26.78
N GLU A 162 -4.47 -37.46 26.76
CA GLU A 162 -3.11 -37.15 27.22
C GLU A 162 -2.18 -36.65 26.11
N ILE A 163 -2.50 -36.99 24.85
CA ILE A 163 -1.64 -36.67 23.72
C ILE A 163 -1.43 -35.18 23.56
N MET A 164 -2.49 -34.39 23.62
CA MET A 164 -2.40 -32.92 23.46
C MET A 164 -1.57 -32.27 24.57
N GLY A 165 -1.72 -32.70 25.82
CA GLY A 165 -0.93 -32.18 26.92
C GLY A 165 0.57 -32.51 26.80
N ARG A 166 0.92 -33.65 26.15
CA ARG A 166 2.32 -34.04 25.93
C ARG A 166 2.94 -33.34 24.71
N LEU A 167 2.14 -33.11 23.64
CA LEU A 167 2.59 -32.42 22.43
C LEU A 167 2.72 -30.92 22.63
N GLN A 168 1.79 -30.34 23.36
CA GLN A 168 1.68 -28.90 23.51
C GLN A 168 1.32 -28.53 24.97
N PRO A 169 2.31 -28.61 25.89
CA PRO A 169 2.10 -28.32 27.32
C PRO A 169 1.68 -26.88 27.59
N VAL A 170 2.00 -25.97 26.65
CA VAL A 170 1.56 -24.57 26.68
C VAL A 170 0.77 -24.28 25.40
N VAL A 171 -0.50 -23.92 25.54
CA VAL A 171 -1.34 -23.53 24.39
C VAL A 171 -1.19 -22.03 24.22
N LEU A 172 -0.75 -21.62 23.03
CA LEU A 172 -0.71 -20.22 22.62
C LEU A 172 -2.09 -19.84 22.08
N ASP A 173 -2.82 -19.01 22.84
CA ASP A 173 -4.05 -18.39 22.36
C ASP A 173 -3.70 -17.06 21.66
N ALA A 174 -3.63 -17.08 20.33
CA ALA A 174 -3.20 -15.97 19.51
C ALA A 174 -4.34 -15.45 18.64
N HIS A 175 -4.73 -14.20 18.86
CA HIS A 175 -5.74 -13.52 18.05
C HIS A 175 -5.09 -12.46 17.16
N TYR A 176 -5.34 -12.55 15.86
CA TYR A 176 -4.91 -11.51 14.90
C TYR A 176 -5.91 -10.36 14.92
N ILE A 177 -5.40 -9.15 15.17
CA ILE A 177 -6.18 -7.91 15.17
C ILE A 177 -5.92 -7.14 13.88
N GLY A 178 -6.94 -6.55 13.28
CA GLY A 178 -6.85 -5.79 12.04
C GLY A 178 -7.01 -6.69 10.80
N ASN A 179 -5.97 -6.88 10.02
CA ASN A 179 -5.99 -7.77 8.86
C ASN A 179 -5.80 -9.24 9.28
N ALA A 180 -6.84 -9.83 9.89
CA ALA A 180 -6.79 -11.18 10.44
C ALA A 180 -6.52 -12.25 9.38
N SER A 181 -6.99 -12.03 8.15
CA SER A 181 -6.73 -12.91 7.00
C SER A 181 -5.31 -12.79 6.46
N THR A 182 -4.50 -11.84 6.96
CA THR A 182 -3.17 -11.49 6.41
C THR A 182 -3.19 -11.25 4.89
N ASN A 183 -4.34 -10.83 4.36
CA ASN A 183 -4.54 -10.61 2.95
C ASN A 183 -3.80 -9.35 2.50
N TYR A 184 -2.86 -9.53 1.58
CA TYR A 184 -2.00 -8.47 1.08
C TYR A 184 -2.76 -7.45 0.21
N SER A 185 -3.82 -7.89 -0.46
CA SER A 185 -4.70 -7.00 -1.23
C SER A 185 -5.37 -5.96 -0.33
N TYR A 186 -5.94 -6.38 0.79
CA TYR A 186 -6.61 -5.48 1.74
C TYR A 186 -5.66 -4.44 2.34
N TYR A 187 -4.41 -4.85 2.53
CA TYR A 187 -3.38 -3.97 3.07
C TYR A 187 -2.87 -2.96 2.03
N LEU A 188 -2.57 -3.40 0.82
CA LEU A 188 -1.76 -2.63 -0.12
C LEU A 188 -2.57 -1.86 -1.16
N VAL A 189 -3.69 -2.44 -1.67
CA VAL A 189 -4.41 -1.86 -2.81
C VAL A 189 -4.92 -0.45 -2.49
N ASN A 190 -5.58 -0.25 -1.35
CA ASN A 190 -6.09 1.07 -1.01
C ASN A 190 -4.95 2.09 -0.89
N MET A 191 -3.83 1.72 -0.25
CA MET A 191 -2.70 2.63 -0.07
C MET A 191 -2.03 3.02 -1.38
N ILE A 192 -1.82 2.05 -2.28
CA ILE A 192 -1.25 2.33 -3.60
C ILE A 192 -2.19 3.22 -4.41
N LEU A 193 -3.48 2.90 -4.45
CA LEU A 193 -4.45 3.65 -5.25
C LEU A 193 -4.62 5.08 -4.72
N MET A 194 -4.65 5.28 -3.41
CA MET A 194 -4.68 6.62 -2.82
C MET A 194 -3.38 7.38 -3.05
N GLY A 195 -2.24 6.71 -3.02
CA GLY A 195 -0.96 7.32 -3.38
C GLY A 195 -0.91 7.75 -4.85
N ILE A 196 -1.41 6.91 -5.77
CA ILE A 196 -1.54 7.26 -7.20
C ILE A 196 -2.52 8.42 -7.38
N LEU A 197 -3.64 8.43 -6.66
CA LEU A 197 -4.58 9.54 -6.67
C LEU A 197 -3.89 10.85 -6.26
N GLY A 198 -3.15 10.84 -5.15
CA GLY A 198 -2.37 12.00 -4.68
C GLY A 198 -1.33 12.45 -5.73
N MET A 199 -0.67 11.51 -6.39
CA MET A 199 0.27 11.81 -7.48
C MET A 199 -0.46 12.45 -8.68
N CYS A 200 -1.60 11.90 -9.10
CA CYS A 200 -2.41 12.47 -10.19
C CYS A 200 -2.86 13.90 -9.85
N ILE A 201 -3.32 14.13 -8.61
CA ILE A 201 -3.72 15.47 -8.15
C ILE A 201 -2.55 16.44 -8.25
N THR A 202 -1.42 16.10 -7.64
CA THR A 202 -0.26 16.99 -7.61
C THR A 202 0.28 17.28 -9.00
N LEU A 203 0.34 16.30 -9.89
CA LEU A 203 0.82 16.47 -11.27
C LEU A 203 -0.16 17.28 -12.12
N VAL A 204 -1.45 16.95 -12.10
CA VAL A 204 -2.47 17.60 -12.93
C VAL A 204 -2.66 19.05 -12.50
N VAL A 205 -2.72 19.31 -11.20
CA VAL A 205 -2.86 20.69 -10.67
C VAL A 205 -1.60 21.51 -10.95
N SER A 206 -0.41 20.93 -10.74
CA SER A 206 0.86 21.62 -11.07
C SER A 206 0.97 21.91 -12.57
N TYR A 207 0.56 20.97 -13.42
CA TYR A 207 0.49 21.18 -14.87
C TYR A 207 -0.51 22.29 -15.23
N SER A 208 -1.70 22.31 -14.60
CA SER A 208 -2.72 23.31 -14.87
C SER A 208 -2.24 24.72 -14.52
N ILE A 209 -1.65 24.90 -13.33
CA ILE A 209 -1.14 26.20 -12.88
C ILE A 209 0.09 26.61 -13.72
N GLY A 210 1.03 25.69 -13.94
CA GLY A 210 2.25 25.94 -14.73
C GLY A 210 1.97 26.23 -16.20
N SER A 211 0.91 25.68 -16.77
CA SER A 211 0.51 25.92 -18.17
C SER A 211 0.04 27.37 -18.37
N GLU A 212 -0.59 28.00 -17.38
CA GLU A 212 -0.98 29.42 -17.45
C GLU A 212 0.28 30.31 -17.64
N LEU A 213 1.33 30.00 -16.91
CA LEU A 213 2.60 30.70 -17.00
C LEU A 213 3.26 30.45 -18.36
N LYS A 214 3.33 29.20 -18.80
CA LYS A 214 3.98 28.83 -20.06
C LYS A 214 3.32 29.44 -21.29
N TYR A 215 1.99 29.44 -21.32
CA TYR A 215 1.24 29.93 -22.49
C TYR A 215 0.85 31.41 -22.37
N GLY A 216 1.27 32.10 -21.29
CA GLY A 216 1.00 33.54 -21.09
C GLY A 216 -0.47 33.87 -20.83
N THR A 217 -1.27 32.89 -20.40
CA THR A 217 -2.70 33.05 -20.15
C THR A 217 -3.01 33.45 -18.68
N SER A 218 -1.96 33.57 -17.86
CA SER A 218 -2.07 33.94 -16.44
C SER A 218 -2.67 35.34 -16.21
N LYS A 219 -2.34 36.32 -17.09
CA LYS A 219 -2.90 37.66 -17.02
C LYS A 219 -4.42 37.64 -17.24
N HIS A 220 -4.89 36.93 -18.25
CA HIS A 220 -6.30 36.77 -18.54
C HIS A 220 -7.05 36.05 -17.38
N LEU A 221 -6.40 35.08 -16.73
CA LEU A 221 -6.94 34.44 -15.53
C LEU A 221 -7.14 35.45 -14.39
N LEU A 222 -6.13 36.32 -14.14
CA LEU A 222 -6.23 37.39 -13.14
C LEU A 222 -7.31 38.43 -13.49
N GLU A 223 -7.45 38.83 -14.75
CA GLU A 223 -8.52 39.72 -15.19
C GLU A 223 -9.90 39.10 -14.91
N CYS A 224 -10.10 37.83 -15.23
CA CYS A 224 -11.36 37.13 -14.92
C CYS A 224 -11.67 37.06 -13.42
N SER A 225 -10.65 36.96 -12.58
CA SER A 225 -10.77 36.95 -11.12
C SER A 225 -10.89 38.37 -10.49
N GLY A 226 -10.72 39.44 -11.32
CA GLY A 226 -10.68 40.79 -10.84
C GLY A 226 -9.41 41.15 -10.08
N ASN A 227 -8.29 40.55 -10.51
CA ASN A 227 -6.94 40.75 -9.96
C ASN A 227 -6.76 40.17 -8.53
N GLU A 228 -7.69 39.32 -8.08
CA GLU A 228 -7.64 38.65 -6.79
C GLU A 228 -7.06 37.23 -6.94
N ILE A 229 -5.86 37.01 -6.41
CA ILE A 229 -5.16 35.73 -6.53
C ILE A 229 -5.95 34.55 -5.93
N TRP A 230 -6.62 34.76 -4.80
CA TRP A 230 -7.41 33.73 -4.14
C TRP A 230 -8.63 33.33 -4.95
N THR A 231 -9.35 34.31 -5.52
CA THR A 231 -10.46 34.02 -6.42
C THR A 231 -10.00 33.28 -7.67
N ALA A 232 -8.80 33.62 -8.20
CA ALA A 232 -8.19 32.92 -9.33
C ALA A 232 -7.83 31.47 -8.96
N VAL A 233 -7.12 31.24 -7.84
CA VAL A 233 -6.67 29.92 -7.42
C VAL A 233 -7.84 29.02 -7.05
N VAL A 234 -8.75 29.48 -6.18
CA VAL A 234 -9.92 28.69 -5.76
C VAL A 234 -10.82 28.37 -6.95
N GLY A 235 -11.12 29.37 -7.80
CA GLY A 235 -11.94 29.13 -8.99
C GLY A 235 -11.30 28.15 -9.98
N LYS A 236 -9.97 28.18 -10.10
CA LYS A 236 -9.21 27.25 -10.93
C LYS A 236 -9.19 25.84 -10.36
N LEU A 237 -9.04 25.68 -9.05
CA LEU A 237 -8.98 24.38 -8.39
C LEU A 237 -10.34 23.70 -8.27
N THR A 238 -11.42 24.45 -8.12
CA THR A 238 -12.77 23.87 -7.89
C THR A 238 -13.16 22.73 -8.83
N PRO A 239 -12.96 22.81 -10.15
CA PRO A 239 -13.29 21.67 -11.05
C PRO A 239 -12.42 20.44 -10.79
N TYR A 240 -11.15 20.62 -10.45
CA TYR A 240 -10.24 19.50 -10.11
C TYR A 240 -10.62 18.89 -8.77
N THR A 241 -10.90 19.71 -7.76
CA THR A 241 -11.38 19.26 -6.45
C THR A 241 -12.62 18.36 -6.59
N ILE A 242 -13.61 18.80 -7.38
CA ILE A 242 -14.82 18.03 -7.63
C ILE A 242 -14.47 16.71 -8.34
N LEU A 243 -13.67 16.77 -9.41
CA LEU A 243 -13.30 15.60 -10.20
C LEU A 243 -12.55 14.56 -9.33
N PHE A 244 -11.51 14.96 -8.64
CA PHE A 244 -10.70 14.05 -7.83
C PHE A 244 -11.43 13.56 -6.58
N SER A 245 -12.32 14.38 -6.01
CA SER A 245 -13.20 13.95 -4.91
C SER A 245 -14.16 12.85 -5.38
N ILE A 246 -14.77 13.00 -6.55
CA ILE A 246 -15.63 11.97 -7.13
C ILE A 246 -14.82 10.69 -7.38
N ILE A 247 -13.65 10.79 -7.99
CA ILE A 247 -12.77 9.62 -8.22
C ILE A 247 -12.42 8.94 -6.90
N GLY A 248 -11.99 9.70 -5.89
CA GLY A 248 -11.63 9.15 -4.59
C GLY A 248 -12.81 8.50 -3.86
N ILE A 249 -13.99 9.13 -3.89
CA ILE A 249 -15.23 8.57 -3.32
C ILE A 249 -15.62 7.29 -4.05
N CYS A 250 -15.63 7.29 -5.38
CA CYS A 250 -15.95 6.11 -6.18
C CYS A 250 -14.96 4.96 -5.88
N LEU A 251 -13.68 5.28 -5.71
CA LEU A 251 -12.67 4.29 -5.34
C LEU A 251 -12.96 3.66 -3.97
N GLN A 252 -13.25 4.46 -2.94
CA GLN A 252 -13.58 3.94 -1.62
C GLN A 252 -14.87 3.09 -1.65
N LEU A 253 -15.90 3.57 -2.34
CA LEU A 253 -17.15 2.82 -2.49
C LEU A 253 -16.93 1.51 -3.24
N LEU A 254 -16.06 1.48 -4.25
CA LEU A 254 -15.70 0.26 -4.98
C LEU A 254 -14.99 -0.76 -4.09
N LEU A 255 -14.00 -0.33 -3.31
CA LEU A 255 -13.22 -1.23 -2.47
C LEU A 255 -14.05 -1.82 -1.33
N PHE A 256 -14.79 -0.99 -0.59
CA PHE A 256 -15.56 -1.42 0.57
C PHE A 256 -16.97 -1.95 0.23
N GLY A 257 -17.52 -1.64 -0.94
CA GLY A 257 -18.79 -2.15 -1.44
C GLY A 257 -18.60 -3.45 -2.25
N PRO A 258 -18.56 -3.40 -3.60
CA PRO A 258 -18.51 -4.60 -4.45
C PRO A 258 -17.32 -5.53 -4.21
N LEU A 259 -16.15 -4.99 -3.81
CA LEU A 259 -14.96 -5.81 -3.54
C LEU A 259 -14.90 -6.35 -2.10
N HIS A 260 -15.86 -5.97 -1.25
CA HIS A 260 -16.02 -6.47 0.12
C HIS A 260 -14.73 -6.42 0.97
N TYR A 261 -13.96 -5.35 0.86
CA TYR A 261 -12.81 -5.16 1.74
C TYR A 261 -13.28 -5.00 3.19
N PRO A 262 -12.60 -5.66 4.17
CA PRO A 262 -13.01 -5.58 5.56
C PRO A 262 -12.87 -4.15 6.09
N MET A 263 -13.87 -3.70 6.85
CA MET A 263 -13.88 -2.41 7.50
C MET A 263 -14.50 -2.55 8.89
N ALA A 264 -13.72 -2.19 9.93
CA ALA A 264 -14.19 -2.20 11.30
C ALA A 264 -14.96 -0.93 11.68
N GLY A 265 -14.65 0.19 11.04
CA GLY A 265 -15.24 1.50 11.30
C GLY A 265 -16.30 1.92 10.29
N SER A 266 -16.44 3.24 10.07
CA SER A 266 -17.47 3.85 9.22
C SER A 266 -16.91 4.33 7.88
N ILE A 267 -17.59 3.96 6.78
CA ILE A 267 -17.26 4.46 5.44
C ILE A 267 -17.36 6.00 5.36
N GLY A 268 -18.31 6.60 6.08
CA GLY A 268 -18.49 8.06 6.09
C GLY A 268 -17.23 8.79 6.53
N TRP A 269 -16.54 8.31 7.54
CA TRP A 269 -15.28 8.88 8.00
C TRP A 269 -14.16 8.71 6.98
N MET A 270 -14.12 7.58 6.27
CA MET A 270 -13.15 7.37 5.19
C MET A 270 -13.39 8.30 4.00
N LEU A 271 -14.67 8.58 3.66
CA LEU A 271 -14.99 9.55 2.63
C LEU A 271 -14.55 10.96 3.03
N LEU A 272 -14.77 11.35 4.29
CA LEU A 272 -14.29 12.65 4.82
C LEU A 272 -12.76 12.74 4.76
N ALA A 273 -12.05 11.69 5.18
CA ALA A 273 -10.59 11.63 5.10
C ALA A 273 -10.09 11.74 3.64
N THR A 274 -10.80 11.11 2.70
CA THR A 274 -10.49 11.19 1.27
C THR A 274 -10.64 12.61 0.74
N LEU A 275 -11.71 13.31 1.11
CA LEU A 275 -11.90 14.73 0.74
C LEU A 275 -10.79 15.62 1.30
N ALA A 276 -10.45 15.45 2.59
CA ALA A 276 -9.35 16.20 3.21
C ALA A 276 -8.00 15.90 2.54
N PHE A 277 -7.76 14.66 2.14
CA PHE A 277 -6.56 14.25 1.42
C PHE A 277 -6.47 14.89 0.03
N VAL A 278 -7.56 14.94 -0.73
CA VAL A 278 -7.62 15.62 -2.05
C VAL A 278 -7.23 17.08 -1.88
N LEU A 279 -7.85 17.79 -0.94
CA LEU A 279 -7.56 19.20 -0.69
C LEU A 279 -6.10 19.43 -0.25
N ALA A 280 -5.56 18.56 0.59
CA ALA A 280 -4.16 18.62 1.02
C ALA A 280 -3.18 18.44 -0.15
N CYS A 281 -3.44 17.49 -1.06
CA CYS A 281 -2.61 17.27 -2.25
C CYS A 281 -2.68 18.44 -3.23
N GLU A 282 -3.85 19.05 -3.42
CA GLU A 282 -4.01 20.28 -4.21
C GLU A 282 -3.23 21.45 -3.61
N ALA A 283 -3.30 21.63 -2.30
CA ALA A 283 -2.56 22.67 -1.60
C ALA A 283 -1.04 22.50 -1.77
N VAL A 284 -0.54 21.28 -1.70
CA VAL A 284 0.87 20.98 -1.98
C VAL A 284 1.24 21.31 -3.43
N ALA A 285 0.41 20.97 -4.39
CA ALA A 285 0.66 21.28 -5.80
C ALA A 285 0.77 22.80 -6.03
N VAL A 286 -0.14 23.58 -5.42
CA VAL A 286 -0.09 25.06 -5.45
C VAL A 286 1.19 25.58 -4.80
N LEU A 287 1.58 25.01 -3.66
CA LEU A 287 2.84 25.37 -2.98
C LEU A 287 4.04 25.14 -3.89
N ILE A 288 4.16 23.96 -4.50
CA ILE A 288 5.30 23.59 -5.36
C ILE A 288 5.42 24.57 -6.53
N VAL A 289 4.31 24.88 -7.23
CA VAL A 289 4.36 25.82 -8.36
C VAL A 289 4.56 27.27 -7.89
N SER A 290 4.10 27.63 -6.69
CA SER A 290 4.37 28.95 -6.12
C SER A 290 5.85 29.15 -5.81
N LEU A 291 6.54 28.11 -5.37
CA LEU A 291 7.99 28.12 -5.13
C LEU A 291 8.80 28.08 -6.43
N LEU A 292 8.35 27.29 -7.40
CA LEU A 292 9.01 27.04 -8.68
C LEU A 292 8.05 27.38 -9.83
N PRO A 293 7.85 28.67 -10.15
CA PRO A 293 6.80 29.10 -11.06
C PRO A 293 7.15 28.85 -12.53
N THR A 294 7.52 27.61 -12.85
CA THR A 294 7.75 27.14 -14.22
C THR A 294 7.08 25.78 -14.43
N LEU A 295 6.46 25.58 -15.57
CA LEU A 295 5.75 24.32 -15.88
C LEU A 295 6.65 23.10 -15.69
N ARG A 296 7.87 23.15 -16.27
CA ARG A 296 8.79 22.01 -16.23
C ARG A 296 9.22 21.64 -14.82
N LEU A 297 9.73 22.61 -14.06
CA LEU A 297 10.18 22.36 -12.68
C LEU A 297 9.02 22.02 -11.76
N GLY A 298 7.89 22.70 -11.86
CA GLY A 298 6.71 22.41 -11.07
C GLY A 298 6.25 20.96 -11.22
N VAL A 299 6.13 20.48 -12.45
CA VAL A 299 5.71 19.09 -12.71
C VAL A 299 6.79 18.08 -12.29
N CYS A 300 8.07 18.33 -12.60
CA CYS A 300 9.15 17.42 -12.18
C CYS A 300 9.25 17.28 -10.65
N VAL A 301 9.17 18.40 -9.92
CA VAL A 301 9.23 18.38 -8.45
C VAL A 301 7.97 17.75 -7.86
N SER A 302 6.80 17.97 -8.46
CA SER A 302 5.56 17.30 -8.05
C SER A 302 5.64 15.78 -8.23
N ALA A 303 6.25 15.31 -9.33
CA ALA A 303 6.48 13.88 -9.55
C ALA A 303 7.41 13.29 -8.48
N LEU A 304 8.57 13.93 -8.25
CA LEU A 304 9.53 13.51 -7.24
C LEU A 304 8.91 13.50 -5.83
N TYR A 305 8.20 14.56 -5.47
CA TYR A 305 7.51 14.68 -4.19
C TYR A 305 6.50 13.54 -3.99
N SER A 306 5.71 13.23 -5.00
CA SER A 306 4.70 12.18 -4.93
C SER A 306 5.33 10.79 -4.77
N VAL A 307 6.42 10.50 -5.48
CA VAL A 307 7.16 9.24 -5.33
C VAL A 307 7.77 9.11 -3.93
N LEU A 308 8.37 10.17 -3.40
CA LEU A 308 8.86 10.18 -2.02
C LEU A 308 7.73 9.98 -1.01
N GLY A 309 6.53 10.52 -1.29
CA GLY A 309 5.35 10.33 -0.46
C GLY A 309 5.00 8.87 -0.19
N PHE A 310 5.19 7.98 -1.16
CA PHE A 310 5.01 6.53 -0.96
C PHE A 310 5.99 5.96 0.07
N SER A 311 7.26 6.35 0.01
CA SER A 311 8.28 5.86 0.95
C SER A 311 8.05 6.33 2.38
N PHE A 312 7.50 7.53 2.55
CA PHE A 312 7.26 8.16 3.85
C PHE A 312 5.83 8.01 4.38
N ALA A 313 4.97 7.29 3.67
CA ALA A 313 3.59 7.06 4.11
C ALA A 313 3.49 6.14 5.34
N GLY A 314 4.46 5.24 5.55
CA GLY A 314 4.52 4.35 6.72
C GLY A 314 3.88 2.98 6.51
N PHE A 315 3.42 2.67 5.30
CA PHE A 315 2.85 1.35 5.02
C PHE A 315 3.91 0.29 4.69
N THR A 316 5.10 0.66 4.23
CA THR A 316 6.20 -0.28 3.99
C THR A 316 7.03 -0.53 5.23
N LEU A 317 7.34 0.54 5.98
CA LEU A 317 8.08 0.51 7.24
C LEU A 317 7.38 1.41 8.26
N PRO A 318 7.20 0.96 9.52
CA PRO A 318 6.65 1.80 10.56
C PRO A 318 7.49 3.07 10.73
N ILE A 319 6.84 4.24 10.77
CA ILE A 319 7.54 5.52 10.89
C ILE A 319 8.40 5.59 12.17
N SER A 320 7.94 4.95 13.24
CA SER A 320 8.69 4.83 14.50
C SER A 320 10.04 4.11 14.37
N ALA A 321 10.20 3.28 13.33
CA ALA A 321 11.46 2.59 13.03
C ALA A 321 12.45 3.44 12.23
N LEU A 322 12.03 4.62 11.72
CA LEU A 322 12.89 5.53 10.98
C LEU A 322 13.75 6.38 11.94
N PRO A 323 14.96 6.82 11.51
CA PRO A 323 15.71 7.84 12.22
C PRO A 323 14.91 9.13 12.45
N ALA A 324 15.15 9.84 13.55
CA ALA A 324 14.36 11.01 13.96
C ALA A 324 14.25 12.09 12.87
N GLY A 325 15.30 12.36 12.11
CA GLY A 325 15.29 13.32 11.00
C GLY A 325 14.31 12.91 9.88
N LEU A 326 14.24 11.60 9.55
CA LEU A 326 13.32 11.07 8.54
C LEU A 326 11.87 11.03 9.05
N GLN A 327 11.68 10.83 10.36
CA GLN A 327 10.36 10.95 10.97
C GLN A 327 9.79 12.37 10.81
N GLY A 328 10.64 13.41 11.01
CA GLY A 328 10.29 14.81 10.77
C GLY A 328 9.96 15.08 9.29
N LEU A 329 10.81 14.60 8.38
CA LEU A 329 10.60 14.74 6.94
C LEU A 329 9.29 14.10 6.48
N SER A 330 8.91 12.97 7.05
CA SER A 330 7.65 12.28 6.71
C SER A 330 6.40 13.13 6.99
N MET A 331 6.48 14.14 7.88
CA MET A 331 5.36 15.05 8.16
C MET A 331 5.01 15.96 6.98
N LEU A 332 5.88 16.07 5.99
CA LEU A 332 5.62 16.87 4.79
C LEU A 332 4.69 16.19 3.78
N PHE A 333 4.32 14.93 3.99
CA PHE A 333 3.57 14.15 3.01
C PHE A 333 2.13 13.86 3.49
N PRO A 334 1.08 14.34 2.79
CA PRO A 334 -0.32 14.10 3.15
C PRO A 334 -0.68 12.62 3.21
N LEU A 335 -0.08 11.77 2.35
CA LEU A 335 -0.34 10.34 2.29
C LEU A 335 -0.07 9.64 3.63
N ARG A 336 0.92 10.10 4.40
CA ARG A 336 1.20 9.62 5.77
C ARG A 336 -0.01 9.77 6.68
N PHE A 337 -0.60 10.97 6.71
CA PHE A 337 -1.72 11.27 7.60
C PHE A 337 -2.98 10.51 7.17
N TYR A 338 -3.21 10.43 5.86
CA TYR A 338 -4.27 9.59 5.33
C TYR A 338 -4.11 8.12 5.76
N TYR A 339 -2.88 7.55 5.67
CA TYR A 339 -2.59 6.19 6.11
C TYR A 339 -2.86 5.99 7.61
N GLN A 340 -2.54 6.97 8.45
CA GLN A 340 -2.83 6.91 9.89
C GLN A 340 -4.34 6.91 10.18
N ILE A 341 -5.13 7.66 9.43
CA ILE A 341 -6.59 7.63 9.51
C ILE A 341 -7.11 6.27 9.04
N TYR A 342 -6.65 5.80 7.88
CA TYR A 342 -7.04 4.53 7.30
C TYR A 342 -6.82 3.36 8.26
N THR A 343 -5.64 3.23 8.82
CA THR A 343 -5.31 2.11 9.72
C THR A 343 -6.18 2.12 10.97
N ARG A 344 -6.44 3.28 11.54
CA ARG A 344 -7.26 3.39 12.76
C ARG A 344 -8.74 3.16 12.48
N GLU A 345 -9.26 3.69 11.40
CA GLU A 345 -10.66 3.56 11.07
C GLU A 345 -10.98 2.19 10.48
N VAL A 346 -10.19 1.73 9.49
CA VAL A 346 -10.50 0.51 8.74
C VAL A 346 -10.16 -0.74 9.55
N TYR A 347 -8.99 -0.80 10.21
CA TYR A 347 -8.58 -2.02 10.92
C TYR A 347 -9.01 -2.06 12.38
N PHE A 348 -9.07 -0.91 13.05
CA PHE A 348 -9.35 -0.87 14.49
C PHE A 348 -10.72 -0.27 14.82
N GLY A 349 -11.38 0.42 13.90
CA GLY A 349 -12.69 1.03 14.14
C GLY A 349 -12.69 2.03 15.31
N THR A 350 -11.59 2.78 15.49
CA THR A 350 -11.41 3.65 16.67
C THR A 350 -12.34 4.86 16.68
N GLY A 351 -13.02 5.13 15.57
CA GLY A 351 -13.88 6.30 15.44
C GLY A 351 -13.10 7.62 15.42
N PHE A 352 -13.85 8.73 15.37
CA PHE A 352 -13.28 10.08 15.21
C PHE A 352 -12.23 10.42 16.29
N GLU A 353 -12.46 10.02 17.53
CA GLU A 353 -11.56 10.32 18.66
C GLU A 353 -10.15 9.74 18.47
N GLY A 354 -10.03 8.60 17.79
CA GLY A 354 -8.75 7.92 17.58
C GLY A 354 -7.88 8.54 16.49
N TRP A 355 -8.45 9.31 15.55
CA TRP A 355 -7.70 9.78 14.37
C TRP A 355 -7.87 11.27 14.02
N TRP A 356 -8.71 12.03 14.73
CA TRP A 356 -8.91 13.47 14.45
C TRP A 356 -7.61 14.30 14.35
N PRO A 357 -6.51 14.02 15.10
CA PRO A 357 -5.30 14.82 14.96
C PRO A 357 -4.69 14.74 13.56
N TYR A 358 -4.84 13.59 12.89
CA TYR A 358 -4.35 13.39 11.53
C TYR A 358 -5.21 14.08 10.49
N LEU A 359 -6.52 14.20 10.75
CA LEU A 359 -7.40 15.03 9.93
C LEU A 359 -7.00 16.52 10.03
N VAL A 360 -6.77 17.00 11.24
CA VAL A 360 -6.27 18.37 11.45
C VAL A 360 -4.94 18.57 10.72
N ALA A 361 -4.03 17.60 10.78
CA ALA A 361 -2.77 17.66 10.04
C ALA A 361 -2.98 17.77 8.52
N LEU A 362 -3.93 17.03 7.94
CA LEU A 362 -4.32 17.20 6.53
C LEU A 362 -4.86 18.61 6.24
N LEU A 363 -5.69 19.16 7.12
CA LEU A 363 -6.24 20.50 6.94
C LEU A 363 -5.18 21.61 7.09
N VAL A 364 -4.12 21.37 7.87
CA VAL A 364 -2.99 22.32 7.99
C VAL A 364 -2.29 22.52 6.65
N PHE A 365 -2.26 21.53 5.76
CA PHE A 365 -1.69 21.69 4.41
C PHE A 365 -2.38 22.82 3.61
N LEU A 366 -3.66 23.09 3.86
CA LEU A 366 -4.40 24.15 3.19
C LEU A 366 -3.85 25.56 3.51
N LEU A 367 -3.08 25.69 4.58
CA LEU A 367 -2.43 26.97 4.95
C LEU A 367 -1.14 27.21 4.15
N LEU A 368 -0.52 26.16 3.58
CA LEU A 368 0.75 26.28 2.86
C LEU A 368 0.70 27.24 1.66
N PRO A 369 -0.32 27.17 0.78
CA PRO A 369 -0.44 28.11 -0.34
C PRO A 369 -0.55 29.58 0.10
N VAL A 370 -1.11 29.81 1.30
CA VAL A 370 -1.30 31.18 1.82
C VAL A 370 0.04 31.88 2.01
N LEU A 371 1.04 31.15 2.52
CA LEU A 371 2.38 31.68 2.79
C LEU A 371 3.10 32.17 1.52
N PHE A 372 2.80 31.57 0.37
CA PHE A 372 3.48 31.86 -0.91
C PHE A 372 2.58 32.48 -1.97
N SER A 373 1.35 32.88 -1.61
CA SER A 373 0.37 33.47 -2.54
C SER A 373 0.88 34.71 -3.25
N LYS A 374 1.62 35.59 -2.57
CA LYS A 374 2.25 36.78 -3.15
C LYS A 374 3.25 36.44 -4.25
N ARG A 375 4.02 35.37 -4.05
CA ARG A 375 5.01 34.91 -5.04
C ARG A 375 4.33 34.39 -6.30
N LEU A 376 3.25 33.60 -6.15
CA LEU A 376 2.45 33.13 -7.27
C LEU A 376 1.77 34.29 -8.02
N HIS A 377 1.24 35.25 -7.29
CA HIS A 377 0.64 36.47 -7.89
C HIS A 377 1.64 37.23 -8.74
N ASN A 378 2.84 37.48 -8.20
CA ASN A 378 3.92 38.16 -8.92
C ASN A 378 4.37 37.34 -10.15
N ALA A 379 4.44 36.03 -10.03
CA ALA A 379 4.75 35.17 -11.16
C ALA A 379 3.71 35.29 -12.29
N TYR A 380 2.42 35.35 -11.94
CA TYR A 380 1.34 35.50 -12.92
C TYR A 380 1.36 36.86 -13.62
N LEU A 381 1.82 37.91 -12.96
CA LEU A 381 1.89 39.27 -13.53
C LEU A 381 3.14 39.51 -14.35
N TYR A 382 4.30 39.10 -13.87
CA TYR A 382 5.60 39.59 -14.35
C TYR A 382 6.48 38.53 -15.00
N GLN A 383 6.18 37.21 -14.84
CA GLN A 383 7.05 36.19 -15.36
C GLN A 383 6.90 36.06 -16.89
N ASN A 384 7.98 36.33 -17.61
CA ASN A 384 8.07 36.07 -19.03
C ASN A 384 8.68 34.67 -19.26
N TYR A 385 7.94 33.79 -19.91
CA TYR A 385 8.46 32.50 -20.35
C TYR A 385 9.21 32.69 -21.68
N PRO A 386 10.43 32.15 -21.84
CA PRO A 386 11.08 32.21 -23.14
C PRO A 386 10.16 31.54 -24.17
N ARG A 387 9.83 32.30 -25.23
CA ARG A 387 9.11 31.76 -26.38
C ARG A 387 10.18 31.08 -27.26
N ASN A 388 10.30 29.75 -27.17
CA ASN A 388 10.99 28.95 -28.19
C ASN A 388 10.01 28.61 -29.29
#